data_635dde56ca2c775803d6390749aa664d
#
_entry.id   635dde56ca2c775803d6390749aa664d
#
_cell.length_a   1.000
_cell.length_b   1.000
_cell.length_c   1.000
_cell.angle_alpha   90.00
_cell.angle_beta   90.00
_cell.angle_gamma   90.00
#
_symmetry.space_group_name_H-M   'P 1'
#
loop_
_entity.id
_entity.type
_entity.pdbx_description
1 polymer ?
#
loop_
_entity_poly.entity_id
_entity_poly.type
_entity_poly.pdbx_seq_one_letter_code
_entity_poly.pdbx_strand_id
1 'polypeptide(L)'
;NGPGIPRDSIANVFGKFLLGSRFHAIRHTRGHQGIGITGVVMYSQLTTGSSTTVLSKIEAESTAVKVDLALDTKNNRALKSNEERIPIEEWFEESGMQTLHGLRIKTVMSAKYQRGRQSVHQYLRMTSIVNPHATIRLKVIGKEGETVDEGEWVRSTSKLPRPVVEIKPHPHGMQFGTLQRMLKNTKERTVKSFLRKEFEKVSPLVAKKILEHAELDEKRRPAGLPVESIQSLLAAFM
;
A
#
# COMPACT_ATOMS: atom_id res chain seq x y z
N ASN A 1 15.53 -5.45 -6.17
CA ASN A 1 15.09 -6.73 -5.67
C ASN A 1 13.83 -6.53 -4.81
N GLY A 2 12.84 -7.25 -5.05
CA GLY A 2 11.53 -7.23 -4.40
C GLY A 2 10.67 -8.25 -5.12
N PRO A 3 9.39 -8.48 -4.73
CA PRO A 3 8.57 -9.53 -5.33
C PRO A 3 8.18 -9.25 -6.79
N GLY A 4 8.47 -8.05 -7.31
CA GLY A 4 7.91 -7.59 -8.57
C GLY A 4 6.41 -7.23 -8.46
N ILE A 5 5.83 -6.84 -9.58
CA ILE A 5 4.40 -6.52 -9.72
C ILE A 5 3.86 -7.36 -10.88
N PRO A 6 2.76 -8.11 -10.69
CA PRO A 6 2.13 -8.85 -11.77
C PRO A 6 1.73 -7.94 -12.93
N ARG A 7 1.86 -8.43 -14.16
CA ARG A 7 1.58 -7.69 -15.40
C ARG A 7 0.26 -6.91 -15.36
N ASP A 8 -0.80 -7.59 -14.98
CA ASP A 8 -2.16 -7.02 -14.98
C ASP A 8 -2.36 -5.93 -13.93
N SER A 9 -1.48 -5.87 -12.92
CA SER A 9 -1.52 -4.89 -11.85
C SER A 9 -0.68 -3.65 -12.12
N ILE A 10 0.31 -3.71 -13.02
CA ILE A 10 1.27 -2.61 -13.25
C ILE A 10 0.53 -1.32 -13.61
N ALA A 11 -0.36 -1.35 -14.60
CA ALA A 11 -1.09 -0.18 -15.04
C ALA A 11 -1.91 0.47 -13.90
N ASN A 12 -2.57 -0.34 -13.09
CA ASN A 12 -3.36 0.16 -11.97
C ASN A 12 -2.47 0.77 -10.88
N VAL A 13 -1.36 0.12 -10.53
CA VAL A 13 -0.45 0.58 -9.46
C VAL A 13 0.18 1.93 -9.80
N PHE A 14 0.59 2.14 -11.04
CA PHE A 14 1.30 3.35 -11.47
C PHE A 14 0.39 4.43 -12.05
N GLY A 15 -0.76 4.05 -12.59
CA GLY A 15 -1.59 4.93 -13.39
C GLY A 15 -3.00 5.19 -12.85
N LYS A 16 -3.29 4.82 -11.62
CA LYS A 16 -4.57 5.10 -10.98
C LYS A 16 -4.38 5.70 -9.60
N PHE A 17 -4.92 6.91 -9.41
CA PHE A 17 -4.94 7.55 -8.10
C PHE A 17 -5.88 6.83 -7.13
N LEU A 18 -5.55 6.91 -5.86
CA LEU A 18 -6.31 6.32 -4.77
C LEU A 18 -6.50 4.80 -4.92
N LEU A 19 -5.60 4.15 -5.64
CA LEU A 19 -5.57 2.70 -5.69
C LEU A 19 -4.88 2.17 -4.42
N GLY A 20 -5.64 1.49 -3.59
CA GLY A 20 -5.10 0.85 -2.40
C GLY A 20 -6.00 -0.29 -1.93
N SER A 21 -5.40 -1.42 -1.63
CA SER A 21 -6.09 -2.57 -1.01
C SER A 21 -6.26 -2.42 0.51
N ARG A 22 -5.85 -1.27 1.07
CA ARG A 22 -5.64 -1.12 2.52
C ARG A 22 -6.44 -0.01 3.18
N PHE A 23 -7.33 0.66 2.45
CA PHE A 23 -8.15 1.76 2.97
C PHE A 23 -9.06 1.37 4.15
N HIS A 24 -9.38 0.09 4.27
CA HIS A 24 -10.27 -0.42 5.31
C HIS A 24 -9.54 -1.29 6.34
N ALA A 25 -8.25 -1.51 6.18
CA ALA A 25 -7.48 -2.36 7.10
C ALA A 25 -6.98 -1.54 8.30
N ILE A 26 -7.36 -1.95 9.50
CA ILE A 26 -6.90 -1.34 10.76
C ILE A 26 -5.53 -1.92 11.10
N ARG A 27 -4.54 -1.58 10.28
CA ARG A 27 -3.14 -1.96 10.48
C ARG A 27 -2.20 -0.84 10.07
N HIS A 28 -1.09 -0.73 10.74
CA HIS A 28 -0.08 0.25 10.37
C HIS A 28 0.64 -0.18 9.08
N THR A 29 0.61 0.68 8.06
CA THR A 29 1.30 0.46 6.78
C THR A 29 2.01 1.72 6.34
N ARG A 30 3.13 1.60 5.61
CA ARG A 30 3.87 2.77 5.12
C ARG A 30 3.12 3.53 4.04
N GLY A 31 2.55 2.83 3.08
CA GLY A 31 1.74 3.43 2.02
C GLY A 31 0.27 3.20 2.31
N HIS A 32 -0.53 4.26 2.35
CA HIS A 32 -1.95 4.16 2.65
C HIS A 32 -2.82 4.85 1.60
N GLN A 33 -2.39 5.98 1.08
CA GLN A 33 -3.24 6.83 0.23
C GLN A 33 -3.30 6.41 -1.25
N GLY A 34 -2.31 5.63 -1.74
CA GLY A 34 -2.27 5.21 -3.14
C GLY A 34 -2.06 6.36 -4.14
N ILE A 35 -1.30 7.41 -3.74
CA ILE A 35 -1.04 8.58 -4.58
C ILE A 35 0.45 8.80 -4.87
N GLY A 36 1.37 8.20 -4.11
CA GLY A 36 2.79 8.56 -4.16
C GLY A 36 3.41 8.30 -5.53
N ILE A 37 3.40 7.06 -5.99
CA ILE A 37 4.03 6.70 -7.28
C ILE A 37 3.25 7.27 -8.47
N THR A 38 1.92 7.31 -8.39
CA THR A 38 1.08 7.90 -9.43
C THR A 38 1.36 9.40 -9.57
N GLY A 39 1.64 10.09 -8.46
CA GLY A 39 2.08 11.49 -8.45
C GLY A 39 3.43 11.68 -9.15
N VAL A 40 4.38 10.76 -8.99
CA VAL A 40 5.67 10.78 -9.72
C VAL A 40 5.46 10.61 -11.22
N VAL A 41 4.63 9.66 -11.66
CA VAL A 41 4.28 9.45 -13.07
C VAL A 41 3.63 10.71 -13.65
N MET A 42 2.68 11.29 -12.92
CA MET A 42 2.02 12.53 -13.33
C MET A 42 3.02 13.70 -13.44
N TYR A 43 3.89 13.88 -12.48
CA TYR A 43 4.88 14.96 -12.48
C TYR A 43 5.87 14.82 -13.65
N SER A 44 6.33 13.60 -13.94
CA SER A 44 7.13 13.29 -15.14
C SER A 44 6.42 13.77 -16.40
N GLN A 45 5.18 13.35 -16.59
CA GLN A 45 4.39 13.72 -17.76
C GLN A 45 4.15 15.23 -17.88
N LEU A 46 3.83 15.91 -16.76
CA LEU A 46 3.58 17.34 -16.75
C LEU A 46 4.82 18.18 -17.04
N THR A 47 5.99 17.73 -16.57
CA THR A 47 7.23 18.53 -16.69
C THR A 47 8.02 18.26 -17.95
N THR A 48 7.92 17.06 -18.53
CA THR A 48 8.74 16.66 -19.70
C THR A 48 7.93 16.04 -20.83
N GLY A 49 6.65 15.75 -20.63
CA GLY A 49 5.84 14.98 -21.58
C GLY A 49 6.20 13.49 -21.68
N SER A 50 7.18 13.03 -20.87
CA SER A 50 7.72 11.67 -20.98
C SER A 50 6.85 10.66 -20.25
N SER A 51 6.78 9.45 -20.81
CA SER A 51 6.24 8.27 -20.13
C SER A 51 7.17 7.78 -19.03
N THR A 52 6.63 7.05 -18.08
CA THR A 52 7.41 6.30 -17.10
C THR A 52 7.54 4.85 -17.54
N THR A 53 8.77 4.36 -17.68
CA THR A 53 9.04 2.96 -18.03
C THR A 53 9.07 2.12 -16.74
N VAL A 54 8.31 1.06 -16.73
CA VAL A 54 8.28 0.06 -15.65
C VAL A 54 8.73 -1.27 -16.21
N LEU A 55 9.75 -1.85 -15.60
CA LEU A 55 10.25 -3.20 -15.87
C LEU A 55 10.05 -4.02 -14.61
N SER A 56 9.23 -5.05 -14.68
CA SER A 56 8.85 -5.89 -13.53
C SER A 56 8.96 -7.36 -13.85
N LYS A 57 9.48 -8.12 -12.89
CA LYS A 57 9.49 -9.59 -12.94
C LYS A 57 9.07 -10.15 -11.58
N ILE A 58 8.10 -11.03 -11.59
CA ILE A 58 7.72 -11.83 -10.42
C ILE A 58 8.38 -13.21 -10.49
N GLU A 59 8.57 -13.84 -9.34
CA GLU A 59 9.25 -15.13 -9.25
C GLU A 59 8.51 -16.25 -10.03
N ALA A 60 7.18 -16.21 -10.01
CA ALA A 60 6.34 -17.23 -10.64
C ALA A 60 6.32 -17.21 -12.19
N GLU A 61 6.81 -16.12 -12.81
CA GLU A 61 6.81 -15.99 -14.28
C GLU A 61 8.20 -16.21 -14.85
N SER A 62 8.28 -16.82 -16.05
CA SER A 62 9.55 -17.05 -16.76
C SER A 62 10.09 -15.78 -17.45
N THR A 63 9.23 -14.81 -17.75
CA THR A 63 9.57 -13.57 -18.44
C THR A 63 9.33 -12.35 -17.57
N ALA A 64 10.08 -11.29 -17.80
CA ALA A 64 9.76 -9.96 -17.27
C ALA A 64 8.79 -9.23 -18.20
N VAL A 65 8.18 -8.17 -17.70
CA VAL A 65 7.32 -7.25 -18.46
C VAL A 65 7.91 -5.86 -18.41
N LYS A 66 8.11 -5.24 -19.57
CA LYS A 66 8.48 -3.85 -19.72
C LYS A 66 7.32 -3.11 -20.35
N VAL A 67 6.95 -1.97 -19.81
CA VAL A 67 5.83 -1.18 -20.28
C VAL A 67 6.06 0.30 -20.01
N ASP A 68 5.70 1.14 -20.98
CA ASP A 68 5.67 2.58 -20.81
C ASP A 68 4.26 3.03 -20.39
N LEU A 69 4.22 3.88 -19.36
CA LEU A 69 2.99 4.33 -18.73
C LEU A 69 2.89 5.86 -18.78
N ALA A 70 1.73 6.33 -19.14
CA ALA A 70 1.29 7.72 -19.02
C ALA A 70 -0.06 7.75 -18.28
N LEU A 71 -0.47 8.94 -17.80
CA LEU A 71 -1.73 9.12 -17.09
C LEU A 71 -2.78 9.81 -17.95
N ASP A 72 -3.95 9.22 -18.02
CA ASP A 72 -5.18 9.89 -18.37
C ASP A 72 -5.81 10.45 -17.08
N THR A 73 -5.44 11.67 -16.73
CA THR A 73 -5.88 12.29 -15.47
C THR A 73 -7.40 12.55 -15.45
N LYS A 74 -8.00 12.75 -16.64
CA LYS A 74 -9.44 12.99 -16.77
C LYS A 74 -10.26 11.75 -16.37
N ASN A 75 -9.80 10.58 -16.77
CA ASN A 75 -10.49 9.31 -16.53
C ASN A 75 -9.88 8.49 -15.40
N ASN A 76 -8.85 9.01 -14.72
CA ASN A 76 -8.10 8.32 -13.64
C ASN A 76 -7.67 6.90 -14.03
N ARG A 77 -7.00 6.78 -15.17
CA ARG A 77 -6.51 5.48 -15.68
C ARG A 77 -5.12 5.62 -16.31
N ALA A 78 -4.41 4.50 -16.35
CA ALA A 78 -3.15 4.42 -17.10
C ALA A 78 -3.40 4.28 -18.59
N LEU A 79 -2.57 4.96 -19.37
CA LEU A 79 -2.35 4.69 -20.78
C LEU A 79 -1.07 3.87 -20.88
N LYS A 80 -1.19 2.66 -21.45
CA LYS A 80 -0.06 1.78 -21.71
C LYS A 80 0.40 1.90 -23.15
N SER A 81 1.72 1.91 -23.35
CA SER A 81 2.36 1.82 -24.65
C SER A 81 3.62 0.95 -24.54
N ASN A 82 4.11 0.47 -25.67
CA ASN A 82 5.37 -0.29 -25.76
C ASN A 82 5.44 -1.45 -24.73
N GLU A 83 4.35 -2.20 -24.57
CA GLU A 83 4.33 -3.34 -23.68
C GLU A 83 4.99 -4.54 -24.35
N GLU A 84 6.07 -5.03 -23.77
CA GLU A 84 6.87 -6.16 -24.28
C GLU A 84 7.21 -7.15 -23.17
N ARG A 85 7.43 -8.42 -23.57
CA ARG A 85 7.92 -9.46 -22.68
C ARG A 85 9.42 -9.58 -22.87
N ILE A 86 10.16 -9.49 -21.79
CA ILE A 86 11.60 -9.58 -21.75
C ILE A 86 12.01 -10.98 -21.28
N PRO A 87 12.78 -11.74 -22.05
CA PRO A 87 13.37 -13.01 -21.63
C PRO A 87 14.23 -12.87 -20.38
N ILE A 88 14.46 -13.98 -19.68
CA ILE A 88 15.22 -13.95 -18.42
C ILE A 88 16.68 -13.55 -18.66
N GLU A 89 17.24 -13.89 -19.80
CA GLU A 89 18.60 -13.55 -20.20
C GLU A 89 18.78 -12.04 -20.31
N GLU A 90 17.82 -11.34 -20.90
CA GLU A 90 17.80 -9.89 -21.04
C GLU A 90 17.39 -9.17 -19.75
N TRP A 91 16.67 -9.86 -18.85
CA TRP A 91 16.24 -9.29 -17.56
C TRP A 91 17.40 -8.74 -16.74
N PHE A 92 18.49 -9.47 -16.63
CA PHE A 92 19.65 -9.06 -15.83
C PHE A 92 20.31 -7.81 -16.39
N GLU A 93 20.44 -7.72 -17.70
CA GLU A 93 21.03 -6.58 -18.39
C GLU A 93 20.09 -5.35 -18.31
N GLU A 94 18.84 -5.51 -18.68
CA GLU A 94 17.83 -4.46 -18.69
C GLU A 94 17.51 -3.93 -17.29
N SER A 95 17.43 -4.79 -16.28
CA SER A 95 17.13 -4.39 -14.92
C SER A 95 18.34 -3.88 -14.14
N GLY A 96 19.53 -4.36 -14.47
CA GLY A 96 20.74 -4.17 -13.69
C GLY A 96 20.70 -4.90 -12.33
N MET A 97 19.82 -5.87 -12.17
CA MET A 97 19.64 -6.65 -10.94
C MET A 97 20.33 -8.01 -11.05
N GLN A 98 20.72 -8.56 -9.90
CA GLN A 98 21.29 -9.91 -9.78
C GLN A 98 20.25 -10.93 -9.30
N THR A 99 19.01 -10.53 -9.10
CA THR A 99 17.91 -11.37 -8.61
C THR A 99 16.94 -11.73 -9.73
N LEU A 100 16.34 -12.91 -9.64
CA LEU A 100 15.38 -13.44 -10.62
C LEU A 100 14.03 -12.71 -10.62
N HIS A 101 13.84 -11.78 -9.71
CA HIS A 101 12.62 -10.99 -9.59
C HIS A 101 12.92 -9.60 -9.04
N GLY A 102 12.05 -8.66 -9.32
CA GLY A 102 12.19 -7.29 -8.85
C GLY A 102 11.40 -6.28 -9.67
N LEU A 103 11.72 -5.01 -9.45
CA LEU A 103 11.07 -3.89 -10.10
C LEU A 103 12.10 -2.79 -10.40
N ARG A 104 12.15 -2.36 -11.67
CA ARG A 104 12.90 -1.16 -12.10
C ARG A 104 11.90 -0.13 -12.62
N ILE A 105 12.08 1.11 -12.20
CA ILE A 105 11.27 2.24 -12.64
C ILE A 105 12.22 3.27 -13.21
N LYS A 106 11.94 3.72 -14.45
CA LYS A 106 12.65 4.82 -15.10
C LYS A 106 11.67 5.94 -15.36
N THR A 107 11.98 7.13 -14.86
CA THR A 107 11.15 8.32 -15.07
C THR A 107 12.05 9.52 -15.38
N VAL A 108 11.56 10.42 -16.23
CA VAL A 108 12.25 11.65 -16.62
C VAL A 108 11.42 12.82 -16.12
N MET A 109 12.03 13.71 -15.35
CA MET A 109 11.32 14.86 -14.80
C MET A 109 12.24 16.08 -14.72
N SER A 110 11.65 17.27 -14.79
CA SER A 110 12.39 18.51 -14.52
C SER A 110 12.65 18.62 -13.02
N ALA A 111 13.92 18.53 -12.62
CA ALA A 111 14.31 18.59 -11.21
C ALA A 111 15.72 19.15 -11.07
N LYS A 112 16.04 19.67 -9.88
CA LYS A 112 17.38 20.09 -9.52
C LYS A 112 17.84 19.28 -8.32
N TYR A 113 18.96 18.55 -8.49
CA TYR A 113 19.56 17.84 -7.36
C TYR A 113 20.23 18.83 -6.41
N GLN A 114 20.00 18.67 -5.12
CA GLN A 114 20.65 19.48 -4.08
C GLN A 114 21.03 18.57 -2.91
N ARG A 115 22.21 18.83 -2.32
CA ARG A 115 22.63 18.23 -1.05
C ARG A 115 22.07 19.01 0.15
N GLY A 116 22.14 18.43 1.32
CA GLY A 116 21.79 19.06 2.59
C GLY A 116 20.50 18.50 3.22
N ARG A 117 19.92 19.30 4.10
CA ARG A 117 18.63 18.94 4.75
C ARG A 117 17.54 18.80 3.68
N GLN A 118 16.69 17.78 3.80
CA GLN A 118 15.61 17.46 2.85
C GLN A 118 16.09 17.01 1.45
N SER A 119 17.36 16.63 1.31
CA SER A 119 17.88 16.06 0.06
C SER A 119 17.48 14.59 -0.10
N VAL A 120 17.58 14.09 -1.35
CA VAL A 120 17.42 12.67 -1.65
C VAL A 120 18.40 11.82 -0.83
N HIS A 121 19.67 12.27 -0.73
CA HIS A 121 20.69 11.60 0.08
C HIS A 121 20.25 11.42 1.54
N GLN A 122 19.83 12.53 2.17
CA GLN A 122 19.38 12.50 3.56
C GLN A 122 18.13 11.64 3.74
N TYR A 123 17.19 11.71 2.80
CA TYR A 123 15.98 10.87 2.82
C TYR A 123 16.31 9.38 2.75
N LEU A 124 17.22 8.97 1.86
CA LEU A 124 17.63 7.57 1.74
C LEU A 124 18.39 7.08 2.98
N ARG A 125 19.26 7.94 3.55
CA ARG A 125 19.93 7.65 4.82
C ARG A 125 18.90 7.40 5.94
N MET A 126 17.91 8.27 6.10
CA MET A 126 16.87 8.08 7.11
C MET A 126 16.02 6.83 6.83
N THR A 127 15.76 6.56 5.55
CA THR A 127 15.05 5.36 5.12
C THR A 127 15.83 4.09 5.48
N SER A 128 17.15 4.08 5.36
CA SER A 128 17.97 2.92 5.73
C SER A 128 17.93 2.61 7.23
N ILE A 129 17.88 3.64 8.07
CA ILE A 129 17.78 3.46 9.53
C ILE A 129 16.50 2.74 9.92
N VAL A 130 15.37 3.10 9.32
CA VAL A 130 14.06 2.47 9.61
C VAL A 130 13.82 1.18 8.82
N ASN A 131 14.76 0.80 7.94
CA ASN A 131 14.76 -0.45 7.19
C ASN A 131 16.10 -1.19 7.31
N PRO A 132 16.48 -1.63 8.51
CA PRO A 132 17.79 -2.23 8.75
C PRO A 132 18.03 -3.53 7.96
N HIS A 133 17.00 -4.13 7.40
CA HIS A 133 17.03 -5.33 6.57
C HIS A 133 17.27 -5.05 5.08
N ALA A 134 17.32 -3.77 4.67
CA ALA A 134 17.49 -3.37 3.28
C ALA A 134 18.88 -2.74 3.05
N THR A 135 19.55 -3.11 1.96
CA THR A 135 20.68 -2.35 1.43
C THR A 135 20.16 -1.31 0.45
N ILE A 136 20.53 -0.05 0.68
CA ILE A 136 20.12 1.07 -0.16
C ILE A 136 21.38 1.68 -0.78
N ARG A 137 21.34 1.95 -2.09
CA ARG A 137 22.43 2.62 -2.82
C ARG A 137 21.89 3.84 -3.53
N LEU A 138 22.65 4.91 -3.49
CA LEU A 138 22.43 6.14 -4.25
C LEU A 138 23.66 6.37 -5.13
N LYS A 139 23.42 6.69 -6.40
CA LYS A 139 24.44 7.24 -7.29
C LYS A 139 23.83 8.37 -8.10
N VAL A 140 24.41 9.54 -7.99
CA VAL A 140 23.98 10.73 -8.74
C VAL A 140 25.08 11.05 -9.74
N ILE A 141 24.70 11.06 -11.00
CA ILE A 141 25.62 11.34 -12.13
C ILE A 141 25.28 12.73 -12.67
N GLY A 142 26.27 13.57 -12.80
CA GLY A 142 26.17 14.90 -13.39
C GLY A 142 26.08 14.88 -14.91
N LYS A 143 26.01 16.07 -15.50
CA LYS A 143 25.80 16.22 -16.95
C LYS A 143 26.99 15.73 -17.78
N GLU A 144 28.20 15.78 -17.24
CA GLU A 144 29.45 15.35 -17.88
C GLU A 144 29.81 13.90 -17.56
N GLY A 145 28.90 13.18 -16.88
CA GLY A 145 29.10 11.78 -16.48
C GLY A 145 29.85 11.60 -15.16
N GLU A 146 30.21 12.68 -14.48
CA GLU A 146 30.89 12.70 -13.20
C GLU A 146 29.94 12.24 -12.06
N THR A 147 30.50 11.61 -11.04
CA THR A 147 29.72 11.27 -9.83
C THR A 147 29.61 12.50 -8.95
N VAL A 148 28.42 13.10 -8.87
CA VAL A 148 28.09 14.29 -8.06
C VAL A 148 27.84 13.90 -6.61
N ASP A 149 27.17 12.79 -6.38
CA ASP A 149 26.88 12.27 -5.05
C ASP A 149 26.74 10.77 -5.07
N GLU A 150 27.10 10.12 -3.96
CA GLU A 150 26.91 8.69 -3.79
C GLU A 150 26.69 8.35 -2.31
N GLY A 151 26.05 7.23 -2.08
CA GLY A 151 25.84 6.68 -0.74
C GLY A 151 25.49 5.21 -0.80
N GLU A 152 26.03 4.47 0.15
CA GLU A 152 25.67 3.07 0.34
C GLU A 152 25.37 2.84 1.82
N TRP A 153 24.20 2.30 2.08
CA TRP A 153 23.76 1.90 3.43
C TRP A 153 23.45 0.41 3.40
N VAL A 154 24.44 -0.35 3.85
CA VAL A 154 24.36 -1.82 3.87
C VAL A 154 23.41 -2.24 4.98
N ARG A 155 22.59 -3.26 4.71
CA ARG A 155 21.71 -3.86 5.72
C ARG A 155 22.51 -4.34 6.94
N SER A 156 22.01 -4.06 8.13
CA SER A 156 22.60 -4.51 9.40
C SER A 156 22.00 -5.82 9.90
N THR A 157 20.91 -6.30 9.31
CA THR A 157 20.27 -7.57 9.66
C THR A 157 19.62 -8.21 8.44
N SER A 158 19.57 -9.53 8.41
CA SER A 158 18.79 -10.29 7.43
C SER A 158 17.36 -10.59 7.92
N LYS A 159 17.06 -10.31 9.20
CA LYS A 159 15.76 -10.58 9.78
C LYS A 159 14.73 -9.56 9.31
N LEU A 160 13.70 -10.03 8.61
CA LEU A 160 12.57 -9.20 8.23
C LEU A 160 11.71 -8.84 9.46
N PRO A 161 11.11 -7.64 9.48
CA PRO A 161 10.14 -7.29 10.51
C PRO A 161 8.95 -8.25 10.47
N ARG A 162 8.33 -8.46 11.62
CA ARG A 162 7.10 -9.26 11.67
C ARG A 162 6.03 -8.61 10.78
N PRO A 163 5.28 -9.40 10.01
CA PRO A 163 4.15 -8.87 9.27
C PRO A 163 3.19 -8.13 10.20
N VAL A 164 2.73 -6.98 9.74
CA VAL A 164 1.74 -6.19 10.49
C VAL A 164 0.41 -6.92 10.45
N VAL A 165 -0.13 -7.24 11.61
CA VAL A 165 -1.43 -7.90 11.78
C VAL A 165 -2.51 -6.82 11.86
N GLU A 166 -3.63 -7.06 11.19
CA GLU A 166 -4.80 -6.22 11.32
C GLU A 166 -5.40 -6.38 12.73
N ILE A 167 -5.65 -5.26 13.39
CA ILE A 167 -6.31 -5.23 14.69
C ILE A 167 -7.80 -5.02 14.51
N LYS A 168 -8.58 -5.57 15.42
CA LYS A 168 -10.02 -5.32 15.46
C LYS A 168 -10.28 -3.90 15.99
N PRO A 169 -11.36 -3.24 15.54
CA PRO A 169 -11.71 -1.94 16.06
C PRO A 169 -12.10 -2.06 17.55
N HIS A 170 -11.84 -0.99 18.30
CA HIS A 170 -12.35 -0.88 19.67
C HIS A 170 -13.77 -0.29 19.63
N PRO A 171 -14.73 -0.75 20.47
CA PRO A 171 -16.08 -0.21 20.48
C PRO A 171 -16.14 1.32 20.60
N HIS A 172 -15.40 1.92 21.54
CA HIS A 172 -15.39 3.37 21.77
C HIS A 172 -14.98 4.25 20.57
N GLY A 173 -14.31 3.71 19.58
CA GLY A 173 -13.91 4.47 18.37
C GLY A 173 -14.86 4.29 17.19
N MET A 174 -16.00 3.64 17.40
CA MET A 174 -16.88 3.23 16.32
C MET A 174 -17.78 4.37 15.86
N GLN A 175 -17.91 4.51 14.53
CA GLN A 175 -18.86 5.42 13.89
C GLN A 175 -20.06 4.64 13.36
N PHE A 176 -21.24 5.28 13.33
CA PHE A 176 -22.50 4.68 12.91
C PHE A 176 -22.41 3.96 11.55
N GLY A 177 -21.93 4.65 10.51
CA GLY A 177 -21.84 4.08 9.16
C GLY A 177 -20.88 2.88 9.06
N THR A 178 -19.81 2.87 9.86
CA THR A 178 -18.89 1.74 9.95
C THR A 178 -19.53 0.56 10.64
N LEU A 179 -20.19 0.78 11.77
CA LEU A 179 -20.92 -0.25 12.51
C LEU A 179 -22.01 -0.88 11.64
N GLN A 180 -22.84 -0.06 10.98
CA GLN A 180 -23.89 -0.52 10.07
C GLN A 180 -23.33 -1.41 8.95
N ARG A 181 -22.23 -1.01 8.32
CA ARG A 181 -21.57 -1.80 7.28
C ARG A 181 -21.02 -3.13 7.83
N MET A 182 -20.40 -3.10 9.01
CA MET A 182 -19.88 -4.31 9.65
C MET A 182 -21.01 -5.28 9.97
N LEU A 183 -22.13 -4.81 10.55
CA LEU A 183 -23.32 -5.61 10.85
C LEU A 183 -23.91 -6.25 9.60
N LYS A 184 -23.93 -5.51 8.48
CA LYS A 184 -24.46 -6.02 7.21
C LYS A 184 -23.55 -7.10 6.57
N ASN A 185 -22.23 -6.96 6.72
CA ASN A 185 -21.25 -7.81 6.02
C ASN A 185 -20.72 -8.96 6.87
N THR A 186 -21.02 -9.01 8.15
CA THR A 186 -20.52 -10.06 9.05
C THR A 186 -21.11 -11.44 8.70
N LYS A 187 -20.31 -12.48 8.92
CA LYS A 187 -20.71 -13.88 8.82
C LYS A 187 -21.30 -14.42 10.12
N GLU A 188 -21.27 -13.61 11.18
CA GLU A 188 -21.75 -14.04 12.50
C GLU A 188 -23.28 -14.14 12.53
N ARG A 189 -23.75 -15.17 13.21
CA ARG A 189 -25.19 -15.47 13.27
C ARG A 189 -25.94 -14.67 14.31
N THR A 190 -25.24 -14.18 15.36
CA THR A 190 -25.83 -13.44 16.47
C THR A 190 -25.06 -12.15 16.75
N VAL A 191 -25.75 -11.13 17.29
CA VAL A 191 -25.11 -9.87 17.68
C VAL A 191 -24.08 -10.09 18.77
N LYS A 192 -24.31 -11.01 19.70
CA LYS A 192 -23.33 -11.36 20.73
C LYS A 192 -22.04 -11.95 20.13
N SER A 193 -22.17 -12.86 19.18
CA SER A 193 -21.03 -13.45 18.48
C SER A 193 -20.29 -12.40 17.65
N PHE A 194 -21.03 -11.53 16.96
CA PHE A 194 -20.48 -10.38 16.22
C PHE A 194 -19.64 -9.47 17.13
N LEU A 195 -20.16 -9.02 18.26
CA LEU A 195 -19.44 -8.17 19.20
C LEU A 195 -18.12 -8.81 19.68
N ARG A 196 -18.16 -10.09 20.00
CA ARG A 196 -16.96 -10.81 20.48
C ARG A 196 -15.91 -11.06 19.41
N LYS A 197 -16.34 -11.27 18.17
CA LYS A 197 -15.41 -11.64 17.08
C LYS A 197 -14.89 -10.45 16.30
N GLU A 198 -15.69 -9.41 16.14
CA GLU A 198 -15.32 -8.26 15.29
C GLU A 198 -14.70 -7.11 16.09
N PHE A 199 -14.78 -7.13 17.42
CA PHE A 199 -14.21 -6.09 18.26
C PHE A 199 -13.10 -6.60 19.18
N GLU A 200 -12.17 -5.70 19.46
CA GLU A 200 -11.11 -5.96 20.43
C GLU A 200 -11.60 -5.71 21.86
N LYS A 201 -11.06 -6.49 22.82
CA LYS A 201 -11.38 -6.41 24.27
C LYS A 201 -12.85 -6.65 24.64
N VAL A 202 -13.65 -7.21 23.76
CA VAL A 202 -15.03 -7.57 24.06
C VAL A 202 -15.11 -9.04 24.49
N SER A 203 -15.02 -9.27 25.80
CA SER A 203 -15.26 -10.59 26.41
C SER A 203 -16.75 -10.98 26.37
N PRO A 204 -17.11 -12.25 26.62
CA PRO A 204 -18.53 -12.66 26.73
C PRO A 204 -19.33 -11.82 27.71
N LEU A 205 -18.71 -11.43 28.82
CA LEU A 205 -19.36 -10.61 29.86
C LEU A 205 -19.57 -9.17 29.37
N VAL A 206 -18.57 -8.60 28.72
CA VAL A 206 -18.65 -7.24 28.13
C VAL A 206 -19.71 -7.21 27.02
N ALA A 207 -19.72 -8.20 26.12
CA ALA A 207 -20.74 -8.29 25.09
C ALA A 207 -22.17 -8.35 25.67
N LYS A 208 -22.37 -9.09 26.78
CA LYS A 208 -23.65 -9.17 27.48
C LYS A 208 -24.06 -7.81 28.04
N LYS A 209 -23.15 -7.10 28.74
CA LYS A 209 -23.40 -5.76 29.26
C LYS A 209 -23.77 -4.75 28.17
N ILE A 210 -23.02 -4.76 27.04
CA ILE A 210 -23.32 -3.89 25.89
C ILE A 210 -24.75 -4.16 25.38
N LEU A 211 -25.14 -5.42 25.24
CA LEU A 211 -26.46 -5.79 24.74
C LEU A 211 -27.59 -5.46 25.72
N GLU A 212 -27.35 -5.61 27.01
CA GLU A 212 -28.27 -5.18 28.07
C GLU A 212 -28.49 -3.66 28.01
N HIS A 213 -27.43 -2.85 27.88
CA HIS A 213 -27.55 -1.39 27.74
C HIS A 213 -28.21 -0.96 26.43
N ALA A 214 -28.01 -1.72 25.35
CA ALA A 214 -28.62 -1.45 24.06
C ALA A 214 -30.08 -1.98 23.95
N GLU A 215 -30.58 -2.67 24.98
CA GLU A 215 -31.88 -3.35 24.99
C GLU A 215 -32.07 -4.31 23.81
N LEU A 216 -31.00 -5.05 23.47
CA LEU A 216 -30.96 -5.95 22.32
C LEU A 216 -30.85 -7.41 22.76
N ASP A 217 -31.67 -8.25 22.13
CA ASP A 217 -31.57 -9.71 22.28
C ASP A 217 -30.25 -10.22 21.69
N GLU A 218 -29.48 -10.93 22.50
CA GLU A 218 -28.17 -11.48 22.14
C GLU A 218 -28.18 -12.42 20.92
N LYS A 219 -29.33 -13.11 20.70
CA LYS A 219 -29.53 -14.08 19.61
C LYS A 219 -29.96 -13.43 18.29
N ARG A 220 -30.27 -12.15 18.29
CA ARG A 220 -30.71 -11.44 17.08
C ARG A 220 -29.66 -11.46 16.00
N ARG A 221 -30.08 -11.53 14.73
CA ARG A 221 -29.15 -11.51 13.57
C ARG A 221 -28.61 -10.11 13.34
N PRO A 222 -27.27 -9.94 13.15
CA PRO A 222 -26.65 -8.64 12.91
C PRO A 222 -27.17 -7.95 11.65
N ALA A 223 -27.24 -8.66 10.53
CA ALA A 223 -27.54 -8.11 9.20
C ALA A 223 -28.96 -7.52 9.05
N GLY A 224 -29.86 -7.79 9.99
CA GLY A 224 -31.25 -7.33 9.93
C GLY A 224 -31.60 -6.30 11.00
N LEU A 225 -30.64 -5.71 11.68
CA LEU A 225 -30.91 -4.73 12.72
C LEU A 225 -31.45 -3.42 12.12
N PRO A 226 -32.57 -2.87 12.64
CA PRO A 226 -33.07 -1.58 12.26
C PRO A 226 -32.13 -0.45 12.74
N VAL A 227 -32.29 0.72 12.13
CA VAL A 227 -31.42 1.90 12.38
C VAL A 227 -31.39 2.27 13.87
N GLU A 228 -32.55 2.27 14.52
CA GLU A 228 -32.72 2.58 15.94
C GLU A 228 -31.92 1.62 16.81
N SER A 229 -31.97 0.33 16.52
CA SER A 229 -31.20 -0.69 17.24
C SER A 229 -29.68 -0.51 17.04
N ILE A 230 -29.25 -0.08 15.87
CA ILE A 230 -27.82 0.22 15.62
C ILE A 230 -27.38 1.46 16.39
N GLN A 231 -28.25 2.46 16.50
CA GLN A 231 -27.99 3.67 17.31
C GLN A 231 -27.89 3.34 18.80
N SER A 232 -28.83 2.52 19.33
CA SER A 232 -28.78 2.05 20.73
C SER A 232 -27.50 1.24 21.00
N LEU A 233 -27.11 0.38 20.06
CA LEU A 233 -25.87 -0.40 20.16
C LEU A 233 -24.62 0.51 20.17
N LEU A 234 -24.60 1.55 19.33
CA LEU A 234 -23.52 2.51 19.28
C LEU A 234 -23.42 3.33 20.57
N ALA A 235 -24.57 3.74 21.13
CA ALA A 235 -24.62 4.45 22.40
C ALA A 235 -24.12 3.58 23.56
N ALA A 236 -24.40 2.29 23.54
CA ALA A 236 -23.92 1.33 24.54
C ALA A 236 -22.40 1.03 24.45
N PHE A 237 -21.71 1.52 23.44
CA PHE A 237 -20.24 1.43 23.32
C PHE A 237 -19.50 2.53 24.10
N MET A 238 -20.18 3.58 24.53
CA MET A 238 -19.61 4.68 25.29
C MET A 238 -19.73 4.43 26.79
#